data_8edd9d7745521e54e6faf7ffbff85d7e
#
_entry.id   8edd9d7745521e54e6faf7ffbff85d7e
#
_cell.length_a   1.000
_cell.length_b   1.000
_cell.length_c   1.000
_cell.angle_alpha   90.00
_cell.angle_beta   90.00
_cell.angle_gamma   90.00
#
_symmetry.space_group_name_H-M   'P 1'
#
loop_
_entity.id
_entity.type
_entity.pdbx_description
1 polymer ?
#
loop_
_entity_poly.entity_id
_entity_poly.type
_entity_poly.pdbx_seq_one_letter_code
_entity_poly.pdbx_strand_id
1 'polypeptide(L)'
;LVFSSLEFIFIFLPVFMIAYAASKKEYRNFVLLIGSSVAGYEIFHNLGYTKPLHIMIFVAAVLLIFLKANTCSRIEYQNLIIFAGSVIFYSFGVKKPVYILLFLLTTLLNFIVAQFIENSRHAKKAWLFFGVVFNFWWLIFFKYWSFGTENINNLFHQSLTVKDIILPIGISFYTFQNVSYIADVFRGKAKAEKNLVNYG
;
A
#
# COMPACT_ATOMS: atom_id res chain seq x y z
N LEU A 1 2.46 9.69 -10.80
CA LEU A 1 2.33 8.52 -11.69
C LEU A 1 0.88 8.06 -11.69
N VAL A 2 0.29 8.01 -12.87
CA VAL A 2 -1.03 7.41 -13.11
C VAL A 2 -0.82 6.24 -14.05
N PHE A 3 -1.61 5.17 -13.96
CA PHE A 3 -1.46 3.98 -14.83
C PHE A 3 -1.47 4.29 -16.32
N SER A 4 -2.13 5.38 -16.73
CA SER A 4 -2.20 5.84 -18.13
C SER A 4 -1.07 6.80 -18.52
N SER A 5 -0.15 7.14 -17.62
CA SER A 5 0.96 8.03 -17.98
C SER A 5 2.02 7.30 -18.79
N LEU A 6 2.65 8.03 -19.72
CA LEU A 6 3.73 7.47 -20.55
C LEU A 6 4.92 7.00 -19.69
N GLU A 7 5.23 7.73 -18.61
CA GLU A 7 6.29 7.39 -17.67
C GLU A 7 6.00 6.05 -16.98
N PHE A 8 4.73 5.78 -16.63
CA PHE A 8 4.35 4.50 -16.05
C PHE A 8 4.56 3.35 -17.05
N ILE A 9 4.07 3.51 -18.29
CA ILE A 9 4.05 2.44 -19.28
C ILE A 9 5.47 2.16 -19.82
N PHE A 10 6.25 3.23 -20.13
CA PHE A 10 7.52 3.05 -20.83
C PHE A 10 8.74 3.02 -19.92
N ILE A 11 8.64 3.46 -18.65
CA ILE A 11 9.76 3.51 -17.74
C ILE A 11 9.51 2.63 -16.51
N PHE A 12 8.49 2.95 -15.70
CA PHE A 12 8.26 2.22 -14.44
C PHE A 12 7.95 0.75 -14.69
N LEU A 13 7.01 0.44 -15.57
CA LEU A 13 6.58 -0.94 -15.83
C LEU A 13 7.69 -1.83 -16.42
N PRO A 14 8.45 -1.43 -17.46
CA PRO A 14 9.56 -2.23 -17.96
C PRO A 14 10.67 -2.44 -16.92
N VAL A 15 11.07 -1.40 -16.18
CA VAL A 15 12.06 -1.52 -15.10
C VAL A 15 11.60 -2.50 -14.03
N PHE A 16 10.33 -2.38 -13.60
CA PHE A 16 9.72 -3.29 -12.64
C PHE A 16 9.70 -4.75 -13.16
N MET A 17 9.30 -4.97 -14.41
CA MET A 17 9.26 -6.30 -15.02
C MET A 17 10.65 -6.93 -15.14
N ILE A 18 11.66 -6.14 -15.50
CA ILE A 18 13.06 -6.61 -15.56
C ILE A 18 13.56 -6.97 -14.16
N ALA A 19 13.29 -6.13 -13.15
CA ALA A 19 13.65 -6.39 -11.76
C ALA A 19 12.99 -7.67 -11.23
N TYR A 20 11.71 -7.86 -11.53
CA TYR A 20 10.97 -9.07 -11.18
C TYR A 20 11.52 -10.34 -11.89
N ALA A 21 11.83 -10.23 -13.17
CA ALA A 21 12.34 -11.32 -13.97
C ALA A 21 13.79 -11.71 -13.62
N ALA A 22 14.58 -10.80 -13.07
CA ALA A 22 15.98 -11.00 -12.67
C ALA A 22 16.08 -11.91 -11.43
N SER A 23 15.59 -13.12 -11.56
CA SER A 23 15.50 -14.09 -10.46
C SER A 23 16.81 -14.82 -10.15
N LYS A 24 17.80 -14.78 -11.06
CA LYS A 24 19.14 -15.34 -10.81
C LYS A 24 19.95 -14.41 -9.91
N LYS A 25 20.56 -14.95 -8.86
CA LYS A 25 21.32 -14.16 -7.86
C LYS A 25 22.39 -13.26 -8.47
N GLU A 26 23.05 -13.73 -9.55
CA GLU A 26 24.14 -13.01 -10.23
C GLU A 26 23.70 -11.67 -10.82
N TYR A 27 22.47 -11.56 -11.29
CA TYR A 27 21.96 -10.35 -11.95
C TYR A 27 21.14 -9.44 -11.05
N ARG A 28 20.73 -9.90 -9.86
CA ARG A 28 19.85 -9.14 -8.96
C ARG A 28 20.41 -7.76 -8.60
N ASN A 29 21.66 -7.73 -8.15
CA ASN A 29 22.29 -6.47 -7.75
C ASN A 29 22.48 -5.52 -8.91
N PHE A 30 22.85 -6.03 -10.11
CA PHE A 30 23.03 -5.22 -11.31
C PHE A 30 21.71 -4.61 -11.79
N VAL A 31 20.64 -5.41 -11.86
CA VAL A 31 19.31 -4.95 -12.26
C VAL A 31 18.74 -3.95 -11.25
N LEU A 32 18.94 -4.18 -9.94
CA LEU A 32 18.53 -3.25 -8.92
C LEU A 32 19.27 -1.91 -9.02
N LEU A 33 20.56 -1.93 -9.33
CA LEU A 33 21.36 -0.71 -9.47
C LEU A 33 20.92 0.11 -10.69
N ILE A 34 20.72 -0.53 -11.83
CA ILE A 34 20.21 0.14 -13.04
C ILE A 34 18.77 0.62 -12.82
N GLY A 35 17.88 -0.26 -12.34
CA GLY A 35 16.48 0.06 -12.12
C GLY A 35 16.29 1.21 -11.13
N SER A 36 17.04 1.21 -10.02
CA SER A 36 17.00 2.30 -9.04
C SER A 36 17.57 3.61 -9.61
N SER A 37 18.60 3.54 -10.46
CA SER A 37 19.18 4.73 -11.10
C SER A 37 18.21 5.36 -12.08
N VAL A 38 17.54 4.57 -12.93
CA VAL A 38 16.53 5.03 -13.89
C VAL A 38 15.32 5.61 -13.15
N ALA A 39 14.78 4.88 -12.20
CA ALA A 39 13.64 5.35 -11.41
C ALA A 39 14.00 6.59 -10.58
N GLY A 40 15.21 6.65 -10.02
CA GLY A 40 15.72 7.81 -9.30
C GLY A 40 15.81 9.04 -10.21
N TYR A 41 16.36 8.89 -11.42
CA TYR A 41 16.47 9.98 -12.40
C TYR A 41 15.08 10.55 -12.74
N GLU A 42 14.10 9.70 -13.03
CA GLU A 42 12.74 10.12 -13.34
C GLU A 42 12.07 10.85 -12.17
N ILE A 43 12.31 10.36 -10.95
CA ILE A 43 11.81 10.98 -9.72
C ILE A 43 12.37 12.40 -9.58
N PHE A 44 13.69 12.56 -9.76
CA PHE A 44 14.35 13.85 -9.61
C PHE A 44 14.02 14.82 -10.74
N HIS A 45 13.84 14.34 -11.97
CA HIS A 45 13.63 15.18 -13.14
C HIS A 45 12.16 15.66 -13.26
N ASN A 46 11.18 14.77 -13.06
CA ASN A 46 9.77 15.09 -13.34
C ASN A 46 8.99 15.68 -12.15
N LEU A 47 9.42 15.44 -10.92
CA LEU A 47 8.67 15.88 -9.73
C LEU A 47 9.06 17.25 -9.20
N GLY A 48 10.02 17.95 -9.82
CA GLY A 48 10.50 19.24 -9.36
C GLY A 48 10.47 19.33 -7.83
N TYR A 49 11.53 19.53 -7.11
CA TYR A 49 11.58 19.57 -5.62
C TYR A 49 10.71 18.50 -4.94
N THR A 50 11.15 17.28 -5.01
CA THR A 50 10.53 16.12 -4.41
C THR A 50 10.36 16.30 -2.91
N LYS A 51 9.16 16.00 -2.43
CA LYS A 51 8.92 15.95 -1.00
C LYS A 51 9.88 14.92 -0.39
N PRO A 52 10.66 15.26 0.64
CA PRO A 52 11.74 14.41 1.17
C PRO A 52 11.25 13.01 1.55
N LEU A 53 10.00 12.87 1.93
CA LEU A 53 9.41 11.57 2.28
C LEU A 53 9.38 10.58 1.11
N HIS A 54 9.10 11.02 -0.13
CA HIS A 54 9.06 10.12 -1.30
C HIS A 54 10.47 9.59 -1.62
N ILE A 55 11.47 10.45 -1.48
CA ILE A 55 12.88 10.06 -1.63
C ILE A 55 13.26 9.05 -0.56
N MET A 56 12.88 9.30 0.70
CA MET A 56 13.17 8.39 1.80
C MET A 56 12.51 7.02 1.58
N ILE A 57 11.25 6.97 1.15
CA ILE A 57 10.55 5.72 0.86
C ILE A 57 11.24 4.97 -0.29
N PHE A 58 11.59 5.67 -1.36
CA PHE A 58 12.29 5.09 -2.49
C PHE A 58 13.65 4.50 -2.07
N VAL A 59 14.47 5.29 -1.38
CA VAL A 59 15.79 4.86 -0.89
C VAL A 59 15.65 3.68 0.09
N ALA A 60 14.71 3.74 1.03
CA ALA A 60 14.46 2.65 1.96
C ALA A 60 14.04 1.36 1.25
N ALA A 61 13.14 1.45 0.25
CA ALA A 61 12.72 0.30 -0.54
C ALA A 61 13.90 -0.32 -1.30
N VAL A 62 14.71 0.49 -1.98
CA VAL A 62 15.91 0.03 -2.71
C VAL A 62 16.91 -0.62 -1.77
N LEU A 63 17.19 -0.02 -0.61
CA LEU A 63 18.09 -0.57 0.40
C LEU A 63 17.58 -1.92 0.94
N LEU A 64 16.29 -2.04 1.26
CA LEU A 64 15.69 -3.28 1.73
C LEU A 64 15.83 -4.40 0.69
N ILE A 65 15.55 -4.09 -0.58
CA ILE A 65 15.70 -5.05 -1.66
C ILE A 65 17.17 -5.47 -1.81
N PHE A 66 18.09 -4.49 -1.80
CA PHE A 66 19.53 -4.76 -1.92
C PHE A 66 20.06 -5.65 -0.80
N LEU A 67 19.71 -5.35 0.46
CA LEU A 67 20.12 -6.13 1.64
C LEU A 67 19.59 -7.58 1.58
N LYS A 68 18.39 -7.78 1.04
CA LYS A 68 17.75 -9.09 0.93
C LYS A 68 18.08 -9.85 -0.35
N ALA A 69 18.54 -9.18 -1.39
CA ALA A 69 18.70 -9.75 -2.73
C ALA A 69 19.59 -11.02 -2.77
N ASN A 70 20.62 -11.09 -1.95
CA ASN A 70 21.56 -12.21 -1.92
C ASN A 70 21.17 -13.32 -0.95
N THR A 71 20.29 -13.04 0.02
CA THR A 71 19.92 -13.96 1.11
C THR A 71 18.60 -14.65 0.90
N CYS A 72 17.65 -14.03 0.16
CA CYS A 72 16.32 -14.57 -0.04
C CYS A 72 16.24 -15.56 -1.20
N SER A 73 15.26 -16.47 -1.13
CA SER A 73 14.90 -17.37 -2.21
C SER A 73 14.39 -16.58 -3.43
N ARG A 74 14.21 -17.28 -4.57
CA ARG A 74 13.65 -16.67 -5.78
C ARG A 74 12.26 -16.08 -5.55
N ILE A 75 11.39 -16.82 -4.88
CA ILE A 75 10.00 -16.43 -4.63
C ILE A 75 9.95 -15.24 -3.66
N GLU A 76 10.72 -15.31 -2.59
CA GLU A 76 10.79 -14.18 -1.62
C GLU A 76 11.31 -12.90 -2.27
N TYR A 77 12.31 -13.00 -3.16
CA TYR A 77 12.81 -11.87 -3.91
C TYR A 77 11.73 -11.26 -4.82
N GLN A 78 10.99 -12.11 -5.55
CA GLN A 78 9.91 -11.65 -6.43
C GLN A 78 8.81 -10.94 -5.63
N ASN A 79 8.38 -11.51 -4.50
CA ASN A 79 7.38 -10.91 -3.62
C ASN A 79 7.87 -9.57 -3.02
N LEU A 80 9.14 -9.49 -2.66
CA LEU A 80 9.75 -8.25 -2.17
C LEU A 80 9.73 -7.15 -3.24
N ILE A 81 10.03 -7.49 -4.51
CA ILE A 81 9.97 -6.53 -5.63
C ILE A 81 8.54 -6.05 -5.85
N ILE A 82 7.56 -6.98 -5.83
CA ILE A 82 6.14 -6.61 -5.98
C ILE A 82 5.71 -5.67 -4.86
N PHE A 83 6.00 -6.01 -3.62
CA PHE A 83 5.65 -5.20 -2.46
C PHE A 83 6.28 -3.80 -2.51
N ALA A 84 7.60 -3.73 -2.73
CA ALA A 84 8.30 -2.46 -2.80
C ALA A 84 7.83 -1.61 -4.00
N GLY A 85 7.64 -2.22 -5.16
CA GLY A 85 7.11 -1.54 -6.35
C GLY A 85 5.71 -0.97 -6.12
N SER A 86 4.84 -1.72 -5.43
CA SER A 86 3.49 -1.27 -5.06
C SER A 86 3.53 -0.08 -4.12
N VAL A 87 4.37 -0.11 -3.09
CA VAL A 87 4.53 1.02 -2.14
C VAL A 87 5.09 2.26 -2.85
N ILE A 88 6.10 2.09 -3.70
CA ILE A 88 6.67 3.18 -4.50
C ILE A 88 5.59 3.77 -5.41
N PHE A 89 4.92 2.93 -6.21
CA PHE A 89 3.85 3.38 -7.10
C PHE A 89 2.75 4.14 -6.36
N TYR A 90 2.26 3.59 -5.25
CA TYR A 90 1.25 4.24 -4.43
C TYR A 90 1.74 5.59 -3.89
N SER A 91 3.00 5.66 -3.45
CA SER A 91 3.59 6.91 -2.91
C SER A 91 3.59 8.05 -3.92
N PHE A 92 3.78 7.75 -5.22
CA PHE A 92 3.71 8.75 -6.28
C PHE A 92 2.28 9.12 -6.69
N GLY A 93 1.32 8.22 -6.48
CA GLY A 93 -0.09 8.44 -6.79
C GLY A 93 -0.80 9.34 -5.78
N VAL A 94 -0.32 9.44 -4.55
CA VAL A 94 -1.01 10.18 -3.49
C VAL A 94 -0.53 11.62 -3.34
N LYS A 95 -1.46 12.54 -3.16
CA LYS A 95 -1.16 13.98 -3.01
C LYS A 95 -0.61 14.35 -1.63
N LYS A 96 -0.96 13.58 -0.58
CA LYS A 96 -0.54 13.85 0.80
C LYS A 96 0.18 12.65 1.39
N PRO A 97 1.35 12.83 2.02
CA PRO A 97 2.15 11.73 2.58
C PRO A 97 1.42 10.95 3.68
N VAL A 98 0.49 11.57 4.38
CA VAL A 98 -0.32 10.91 5.42
C VAL A 98 -1.13 9.73 4.86
N TYR A 99 -1.48 9.74 3.58
CA TYR A 99 -2.21 8.63 2.96
C TYR A 99 -1.34 7.38 2.75
N ILE A 100 -0.03 7.56 2.60
CA ILE A 100 0.92 6.43 2.55
C ILE A 100 0.97 5.75 3.92
N LEU A 101 1.05 6.55 4.98
CA LEU A 101 1.04 6.04 6.35
C LEU A 101 -0.28 5.31 6.65
N LEU A 102 -1.40 5.87 6.22
CA LEU A 102 -2.71 5.23 6.35
C LEU A 102 -2.77 3.89 5.62
N PHE A 103 -2.30 3.83 4.38
CA PHE A 103 -2.24 2.59 3.59
C PHE A 103 -1.38 1.53 4.29
N LEU A 104 -0.17 1.87 4.72
CA LEU A 104 0.71 0.95 5.42
C LEU A 104 0.13 0.51 6.77
N LEU A 105 -0.51 1.43 7.51
CA LEU A 105 -1.16 1.12 8.78
C LEU A 105 -2.34 0.17 8.59
N THR A 106 -3.20 0.41 7.59
CA THR A 106 -4.33 -0.49 7.30
C THR A 106 -3.85 -1.87 6.86
N THR A 107 -2.81 -1.96 6.04
CA THR A 107 -2.17 -3.22 5.63
C THR A 107 -1.65 -3.98 6.86
N LEU A 108 -0.88 -3.31 7.72
CA LEU A 108 -0.31 -3.91 8.93
C LEU A 108 -1.40 -4.39 9.91
N LEU A 109 -2.42 -3.57 10.15
CA LEU A 109 -3.51 -3.93 11.06
C LEU A 109 -4.33 -5.12 10.55
N ASN A 110 -4.65 -5.17 9.27
CA ASN A 110 -5.36 -6.32 8.70
C ASN A 110 -4.52 -7.61 8.75
N PHE A 111 -3.20 -7.51 8.50
CA PHE A 111 -2.27 -8.61 8.67
C PHE A 111 -2.30 -9.17 10.12
N ILE A 112 -2.25 -8.28 11.11
CA ILE A 112 -2.31 -8.65 12.53
C ILE A 112 -3.68 -9.24 12.90
N VAL A 113 -4.76 -8.60 12.46
CA VAL A 113 -6.15 -9.07 12.71
C VAL A 113 -6.36 -10.47 12.14
N ALA A 114 -5.87 -10.75 10.93
CA ALA A 114 -5.96 -12.08 10.34
C ALA A 114 -5.28 -13.16 11.20
N GLN A 115 -4.09 -12.86 11.75
CA GLN A 115 -3.40 -13.78 12.66
C GLN A 115 -4.18 -14.00 13.96
N PHE A 116 -4.78 -12.94 14.52
CA PHE A 116 -5.63 -13.10 15.71
C PHE A 116 -6.89 -13.90 15.40
N ILE A 117 -7.50 -13.74 14.23
CA ILE A 117 -8.64 -14.56 13.79
C ILE A 117 -8.23 -16.04 13.72
N GLU A 118 -7.08 -16.37 13.11
CA GLU A 118 -6.63 -17.75 12.97
C GLU A 118 -6.31 -18.38 14.32
N ASN A 119 -5.58 -17.67 15.19
CA ASN A 119 -5.05 -18.22 16.44
C ASN A 119 -6.06 -18.21 17.60
N SER A 120 -7.11 -17.40 17.55
CA SER A 120 -8.09 -17.30 18.65
C SER A 120 -9.12 -18.44 18.58
N ARG A 121 -9.38 -19.11 19.71
CA ARG A 121 -10.46 -20.11 19.80
C ARG A 121 -11.84 -19.49 20.06
N HIS A 122 -11.91 -18.46 20.90
CA HIS A 122 -13.19 -17.88 21.36
C HIS A 122 -13.47 -16.48 20.80
N ALA A 123 -12.44 -15.73 20.44
CA ALA A 123 -12.58 -14.33 20.03
C ALA A 123 -12.59 -14.09 18.51
N LYS A 124 -12.68 -15.14 17.67
CA LYS A 124 -12.66 -15.01 16.19
C LYS A 124 -13.67 -14.01 15.64
N LYS A 125 -14.91 -14.07 16.16
CA LYS A 125 -15.99 -13.16 15.73
C LYS A 125 -15.71 -11.71 16.12
N ALA A 126 -15.15 -11.49 17.31
CA ALA A 126 -14.82 -10.15 17.79
C ALA A 126 -13.69 -9.52 16.94
N TRP A 127 -12.66 -10.28 16.61
CA TRP A 127 -11.57 -9.83 15.75
C TRP A 127 -12.04 -9.55 14.31
N LEU A 128 -12.93 -10.40 13.76
CA LEU A 128 -13.54 -10.14 12.47
C LEU A 128 -14.35 -8.84 12.51
N PHE A 129 -15.22 -8.67 13.51
CA PHE A 129 -16.03 -7.45 13.66
C PHE A 129 -15.15 -6.21 13.77
N PHE A 130 -14.11 -6.25 14.60
CA PHE A 130 -13.14 -5.16 14.73
C PHE A 130 -12.48 -4.82 13.39
N GLY A 131 -11.99 -5.83 12.66
CA GLY A 131 -11.35 -5.61 11.36
C GLY A 131 -12.30 -5.02 10.32
N VAL A 132 -13.55 -5.51 10.26
CA VAL A 132 -14.58 -4.97 9.35
C VAL A 132 -14.90 -3.52 9.70
N VAL A 133 -15.20 -3.23 10.97
CA VAL A 133 -15.53 -1.86 11.43
C VAL A 133 -14.36 -0.91 11.18
N PHE A 134 -13.13 -1.33 11.49
CA PHE A 134 -11.93 -0.52 11.27
C PHE A 134 -11.75 -0.15 9.78
N ASN A 135 -11.89 -1.12 8.86
CA ASN A 135 -11.76 -0.87 7.44
C ASN A 135 -12.86 0.06 6.90
N PHE A 136 -14.12 -0.19 7.28
CA PHE A 136 -15.24 0.64 6.84
C PHE A 136 -15.23 2.03 7.49
N TRP A 137 -14.72 2.18 8.71
CA TRP A 137 -14.59 3.48 9.37
C TRP A 137 -13.79 4.47 8.50
N TRP A 138 -12.62 4.07 8.03
CA TRP A 138 -11.80 4.91 7.16
C TRP A 138 -12.48 5.21 5.83
N LEU A 139 -13.12 4.22 5.23
CA LEU A 139 -13.85 4.40 3.98
C LEU A 139 -15.00 5.42 4.14
N ILE A 140 -15.81 5.26 5.19
CA ILE A 140 -16.92 6.16 5.50
C ILE A 140 -16.40 7.55 5.80
N PHE A 141 -15.36 7.67 6.62
CA PHE A 141 -14.75 8.94 6.97
C PHE A 141 -14.30 9.71 5.73
N PHE A 142 -13.51 9.12 4.85
CA PHE A 142 -13.00 9.83 3.68
C PHE A 142 -14.07 10.09 2.62
N LYS A 143 -15.02 9.17 2.44
CA LYS A 143 -16.00 9.26 1.37
C LYS A 143 -17.19 10.15 1.72
N TYR A 144 -17.63 10.14 2.98
CA TYR A 144 -18.89 10.78 3.39
C TYR A 144 -18.70 11.95 4.35
N TRP A 145 -17.47 12.37 4.64
CA TRP A 145 -17.21 13.48 5.55
C TRP A 145 -17.90 14.79 5.13
N SER A 146 -17.70 15.20 3.87
CA SER A 146 -18.28 16.44 3.34
C SER A 146 -19.81 16.38 3.38
N PHE A 147 -20.38 15.26 2.90
CA PHE A 147 -21.82 15.03 2.95
C PHE A 147 -22.37 15.05 4.38
N GLY A 148 -21.70 14.40 5.33
CA GLY A 148 -22.12 14.42 6.74
C GLY A 148 -22.08 15.82 7.34
N THR A 149 -21.01 16.59 7.07
CA THR A 149 -20.84 17.94 7.58
C THR A 149 -21.89 18.89 7.00
N GLU A 150 -22.19 18.80 5.70
CA GLU A 150 -23.24 19.59 5.05
C GLU A 150 -24.61 19.30 5.65
N ASN A 151 -24.96 18.03 5.86
CA ASN A 151 -26.24 17.67 6.48
C ASN A 151 -26.36 18.15 7.92
N ILE A 152 -25.27 18.07 8.72
CA ILE A 152 -25.26 18.59 10.09
C ILE A 152 -25.46 20.10 10.08
N ASN A 153 -24.78 20.83 9.18
CA ASN A 153 -24.95 22.28 9.05
C ASN A 153 -26.41 22.64 8.70
N ASN A 154 -27.01 21.91 7.78
CA ASN A 154 -28.39 22.18 7.37
C ASN A 154 -29.42 21.84 8.45
N LEU A 155 -29.24 20.73 9.19
CA LEU A 155 -30.17 20.31 10.25
C LEU A 155 -30.08 21.13 11.51
N PHE A 156 -28.87 21.51 11.92
CA PHE A 156 -28.61 22.18 13.18
C PHE A 156 -28.32 23.69 13.04
N HIS A 157 -28.45 24.24 11.81
CA HIS A 157 -28.10 25.62 11.48
C HIS A 157 -26.70 26.04 11.97
N GLN A 158 -25.76 25.12 11.92
CA GLN A 158 -24.36 25.36 12.30
C GLN A 158 -23.53 25.69 11.07
N SER A 159 -22.46 26.47 11.30
CA SER A 159 -21.49 26.87 10.26
C SER A 159 -20.16 26.11 10.44
N LEU A 160 -20.22 24.77 10.53
CA LEU A 160 -19.01 23.96 10.55
C LEU A 160 -18.29 24.07 9.20
N THR A 161 -17.00 24.31 9.25
CA THR A 161 -16.18 24.42 8.03
C THR A 161 -16.14 23.08 7.32
N VAL A 162 -16.76 23.01 6.14
CA VAL A 162 -16.65 21.83 5.27
C VAL A 162 -15.25 21.81 4.69
N LYS A 163 -14.37 20.93 5.19
CA LYS A 163 -13.05 20.71 4.60
C LYS A 163 -13.19 19.65 3.51
N ASP A 164 -12.81 20.01 2.30
CA ASP A 164 -12.66 19.05 1.21
C ASP A 164 -11.56 18.05 1.56
N ILE A 165 -11.96 16.87 2.01
CA ILE A 165 -11.04 15.78 2.28
C ILE A 165 -10.80 15.06 0.95
N ILE A 166 -9.56 15.14 0.46
CA ILE A 166 -9.18 14.42 -0.75
C ILE A 166 -9.22 12.92 -0.48
N LEU A 167 -10.05 12.21 -1.25
CA LEU A 167 -10.17 10.75 -1.14
C LEU A 167 -8.84 10.08 -1.52
N PRO A 168 -8.25 9.23 -0.65
CA PRO A 168 -7.06 8.45 -1.01
C PRO A 168 -7.33 7.54 -2.20
N ILE A 169 -6.40 7.50 -3.15
CA ILE A 169 -6.51 6.64 -4.34
C ILE A 169 -6.68 5.19 -3.90
N GLY A 170 -7.67 4.51 -4.46
CA GLY A 170 -7.89 3.08 -4.24
C GLY A 170 -8.47 2.70 -2.87
N ILE A 171 -8.84 3.66 -1.99
CA ILE A 171 -9.32 3.34 -0.64
C ILE A 171 -10.50 2.35 -0.64
N SER A 172 -11.44 2.50 -1.54
CA SER A 172 -12.57 1.56 -1.65
C SER A 172 -12.09 0.17 -2.05
N PHE A 173 -11.17 0.09 -3.02
CA PHE A 173 -10.67 -1.17 -3.55
C PHE A 173 -9.90 -1.95 -2.47
N TYR A 174 -8.89 -1.34 -1.84
CA TYR A 174 -8.11 -2.04 -0.82
C TYR A 174 -8.91 -2.32 0.46
N THR A 175 -9.92 -1.48 0.80
CA THR A 175 -10.83 -1.76 1.91
C THR A 175 -11.61 -3.06 1.68
N PHE A 176 -12.24 -3.21 0.51
CA PHE A 176 -12.97 -4.44 0.20
C PHE A 176 -12.06 -5.66 0.09
N GLN A 177 -10.86 -5.50 -0.47
CA GLN A 177 -9.86 -6.57 -0.55
C GLN A 177 -9.44 -7.05 0.85
N ASN A 178 -9.13 -6.12 1.76
CA ASN A 178 -8.77 -6.44 3.15
C ASN A 178 -9.93 -7.14 3.89
N VAL A 179 -11.15 -6.62 3.75
CA VAL A 179 -12.34 -7.22 4.38
C VAL A 179 -12.60 -8.63 3.83
N SER A 180 -12.46 -8.83 2.52
CA SER A 180 -12.59 -10.15 1.91
C SER A 180 -11.57 -11.13 2.45
N TYR A 181 -10.31 -10.73 2.56
CA TYR A 181 -9.24 -11.55 3.10
C TYR A 181 -9.50 -11.99 4.55
N ILE A 182 -9.79 -11.04 5.47
CA ILE A 182 -10.07 -11.38 6.87
C ILE A 182 -11.31 -12.26 7.02
N ALA A 183 -12.32 -12.08 6.14
CA ALA A 183 -13.51 -12.94 6.10
C ALA A 183 -13.17 -14.37 5.62
N ASP A 184 -12.28 -14.51 4.64
CA ASP A 184 -11.85 -15.81 4.15
C ASP A 184 -10.98 -16.56 5.19
N VAL A 185 -10.13 -15.84 5.93
CA VAL A 185 -9.41 -16.41 7.07
C VAL A 185 -10.38 -16.85 8.17
N PHE A 186 -11.40 -16.04 8.47
CA PHE A 186 -12.42 -16.40 9.46
C PHE A 186 -13.21 -17.66 9.07
N ARG A 187 -13.55 -17.81 7.79
CA ARG A 187 -14.25 -18.97 7.23
C ARG A 187 -13.37 -20.19 7.08
N GLY A 188 -12.07 -20.07 7.31
CA GLY A 188 -11.09 -21.15 7.10
C GLY A 188 -10.80 -21.46 5.62
N LYS A 189 -11.20 -20.58 4.69
CA LYS A 189 -10.91 -20.72 3.25
C LYS A 189 -9.47 -20.34 2.92
N ALA A 190 -8.89 -19.41 3.69
CA ALA A 190 -7.50 -19.00 3.61
C ALA A 190 -6.84 -19.15 4.97
N LYS A 191 -5.52 -19.38 4.98
CA LYS A 191 -4.70 -19.27 6.20
C LYS A 191 -4.21 -17.84 6.35
N ALA A 192 -4.02 -17.39 7.59
CA ALA A 192 -3.40 -16.10 7.83
C ALA A 192 -1.95 -16.12 7.35
N GLU A 193 -1.60 -15.16 6.50
CA GLU A 193 -0.23 -15.02 6.00
C GLU A 193 0.71 -14.65 7.16
N LYS A 194 1.88 -15.28 7.20
CA LYS A 194 2.87 -15.08 8.28
C LYS A 194 3.95 -14.06 7.91
N ASN A 195 4.07 -13.75 6.63
CA ASN A 195 5.05 -12.82 6.11
C ASN A 195 4.35 -11.56 5.58
N LEU A 196 4.65 -10.41 6.16
CA LEU A 196 4.04 -9.13 5.77
C LEU A 196 4.30 -8.78 4.28
N VAL A 197 5.46 -9.17 3.75
CA VAL A 197 5.82 -8.93 2.33
C VAL A 197 4.95 -9.77 1.39
N ASN A 198 4.57 -10.98 1.80
CA ASN A 198 3.69 -11.82 0.99
C ASN A 198 2.23 -11.38 1.07
N TYR A 199 1.86 -10.72 2.16
CA TYR A 199 0.51 -10.20 2.39
C TYR A 199 0.24 -8.92 1.60
N GLY A 200 1.14 -7.95 1.62
CA GLY A 200 1.02 -6.61 0.99
C GLY A 200 1.44 -6.60 -0.44
#